data_26241d133d624f463282aa5cdc0705ba
#
_entry.id   26241d133d624f463282aa5cdc0705ba
#
_cell.length_a   1.000
_cell.length_b   1.000
_cell.length_c   1.000
_cell.angle_alpha   90.00
_cell.angle_beta   90.00
_cell.angle_gamma   90.00
#
_symmetry.space_group_name_H-M   'P 1'
#
loop_
_entity.id
_entity.type
_entity.pdbx_description
1 polymer ?
#
loop_
_entity_poly.entity_id
_entity_poly.type
_entity_poly.pdbx_seq_one_letter_code
_entity_poly.pdbx_strand_id
1 'polypeptide(L)'
;MMPRNWKSVLSIAITSLLTSAGMPRLAVAQTRVSIGVTETMETYNPYGDSVALLYDLYSEVTGPFCSYNFATGEYEGRLAQRWEIKDPNTWVFYLDKRYTFNDGSPVTSADVVHSMSRVLAPDSKHTTLASPMLKAEAVDKYTVKLITKNPTAPLLDFICDRFIITSKAAYEKYGAADADRYHMLGGGPYARKEMVPGQRIVLVKRPDHHEAKKNPQAPDEIVFRPMREPEQRVTALLNNEIQIAQFIPPHLRKRVEASPHHKVVAADSLELMFLAMQPKPPFDKKEVRQAVCYAIDRDKIIATLLEGFATRLDGPIGPGQYGYDPNLQPRYGYNPQKAKQLLSQAGYPNGVDVELQTPVGRYTLDKQITEAMVPMLNAVGIRTRLATPEWPTLWANVQAGKVPFYYMGRGQVLDPSPPLHQYFRTGVTPRIGYSNPKVDEILFKEQEEFDPAKRKKYLAQAMSLITEEAPACFMWRHKLLWGISDKVDYQPPPDAGIFGLHIKVRR
;
A
#
# COMPACT_ATOMS: atom_id res chain seq x y z
N MET A 1 -100.46 -10.74 2.54
CA MET A 1 -100.78 -12.10 2.02
C MET A 1 -99.44 -12.87 1.88
N MET A 2 -99.27 -13.86 2.75
CA MET A 2 -98.34 -14.97 2.53
C MET A 2 -98.83 -15.84 1.40
N PRO A 3 -98.08 -16.70 0.75
CA PRO A 3 -97.27 -17.77 1.38
C PRO A 3 -96.02 -18.21 0.59
N ARG A 4 -95.26 -18.97 1.27
CA ARG A 4 -94.75 -20.35 1.14
C ARG A 4 -93.34 -20.60 0.65
N ASN A 5 -92.54 -21.09 1.61
CA ASN A 5 -91.46 -22.11 1.62
C ASN A 5 -91.04 -22.81 0.32
N TRP A 6 -89.76 -22.91 0.13
CA TRP A 6 -89.09 -24.19 -0.26
C TRP A 6 -87.72 -24.31 0.28
N LYS A 7 -87.42 -25.41 0.93
CA LYS A 7 -86.13 -25.87 1.42
C LYS A 7 -85.36 -26.46 0.25
N SER A 8 -84.13 -26.10 0.08
CA SER A 8 -83.18 -26.88 -0.70
C SER A 8 -81.86 -27.02 0.10
N VAL A 9 -81.51 -28.29 0.28
CA VAL A 9 -80.33 -28.77 1.00
C VAL A 9 -79.10 -28.40 0.20
N LEU A 10 -78.15 -27.67 0.80
CA LEU A 10 -76.82 -27.39 0.23
C LEU A 10 -75.80 -28.26 0.93
N SER A 11 -75.22 -29.24 0.23
CA SER A 11 -74.07 -30.02 0.68
C SER A 11 -72.82 -29.12 0.68
N ILE A 12 -72.26 -28.95 1.83
CA ILE A 12 -70.95 -28.22 2.01
C ILE A 12 -69.83 -29.21 1.74
N ALA A 13 -69.14 -29.07 0.58
CA ALA A 13 -67.85 -29.69 0.34
C ALA A 13 -66.75 -28.86 1.04
N ILE A 14 -66.21 -29.41 2.09
CA ILE A 14 -65.01 -28.81 2.76
C ILE A 14 -63.76 -29.12 1.92
N THR A 15 -63.36 -28.17 1.10
CA THR A 15 -62.08 -28.21 0.44
C THR A 15 -61.03 -27.69 1.40
N SER A 16 -60.23 -28.57 2.00
CA SER A 16 -59.11 -28.23 2.85
C SER A 16 -57.99 -27.61 2.00
N LEU A 17 -57.90 -26.28 2.00
CA LEU A 17 -56.68 -25.55 1.55
C LEU A 17 -55.57 -25.78 2.58
N LEU A 18 -54.64 -26.65 2.28
CA LEU A 18 -53.33 -26.70 2.90
C LEU A 18 -52.56 -25.47 2.46
N THR A 19 -52.65 -24.37 3.22
CA THR A 19 -51.72 -23.26 3.16
C THR A 19 -50.37 -23.75 3.71
N SER A 20 -49.40 -24.01 2.83
CA SER A 20 -48.03 -24.19 3.21
C SER A 20 -47.53 -22.84 3.79
N ALA A 21 -47.58 -22.75 5.12
CA ALA A 21 -46.91 -21.66 5.82
C ALA A 21 -45.42 -21.80 5.53
N GLY A 22 -44.92 -21.01 4.57
CA GLY A 22 -43.51 -20.85 4.35
C GLY A 22 -42.92 -20.33 5.65
N MET A 23 -42.05 -21.11 6.27
CA MET A 23 -41.25 -20.65 7.41
C MET A 23 -40.64 -19.31 7.04
N PRO A 24 -40.77 -18.26 7.87
CA PRO A 24 -40.07 -17.04 7.63
C PRO A 24 -38.55 -17.37 7.60
N ARG A 25 -37.92 -17.22 6.44
CA ARG A 25 -36.46 -17.18 6.38
C ARG A 25 -36.05 -16.07 7.36
N LEU A 26 -35.50 -16.42 8.49
CA LEU A 26 -34.83 -15.48 9.37
C LEU A 26 -33.87 -14.70 8.48
N ALA A 27 -34.15 -13.43 8.26
CA ALA A 27 -33.26 -12.51 7.58
C ALA A 27 -32.00 -12.48 8.46
N VAL A 28 -30.95 -13.14 8.02
CA VAL A 28 -29.64 -13.05 8.69
C VAL A 28 -29.25 -11.58 8.63
N ALA A 29 -29.12 -10.96 9.80
CA ALA A 29 -28.74 -9.56 9.90
C ALA A 29 -27.45 -9.36 9.11
N GLN A 30 -27.47 -8.40 8.17
CA GLN A 30 -26.32 -8.09 7.33
C GLN A 30 -25.14 -7.63 8.23
N THR A 31 -24.01 -8.33 8.15
CA THR A 31 -22.83 -8.01 8.94
C THR A 31 -22.10 -6.81 8.35
N ARG A 32 -21.82 -5.82 9.21
CA ARG A 32 -21.15 -4.57 8.80
C ARG A 32 -19.89 -4.38 9.63
N VAL A 33 -18.78 -4.04 8.97
CA VAL A 33 -17.51 -3.67 9.60
C VAL A 33 -17.12 -2.27 9.13
N SER A 34 -16.90 -1.37 10.09
CA SER A 34 -16.40 -0.02 9.84
C SER A 34 -14.91 0.03 10.19
N ILE A 35 -14.11 0.66 9.32
CA ILE A 35 -12.66 0.75 9.42
C ILE A 35 -12.26 2.22 9.42
N GLY A 36 -11.60 2.67 10.48
CA GLY A 36 -10.98 3.99 10.53
C GLY A 36 -9.63 3.98 9.84
N VAL A 37 -9.50 4.70 8.73
CA VAL A 37 -8.30 4.76 7.88
C VAL A 37 -7.64 6.14 7.95
N THR A 38 -6.33 6.19 7.66
CA THR A 38 -5.53 7.42 7.71
C THR A 38 -5.64 8.27 6.45
N GLU A 39 -5.95 7.63 5.32
CA GLU A 39 -6.01 8.26 4.01
C GLU A 39 -7.45 8.38 3.53
N THR A 40 -7.66 9.19 2.51
CA THR A 40 -8.96 9.38 1.86
C THR A 40 -8.78 9.39 0.36
N MET A 41 -9.86 9.09 -0.38
CA MET A 41 -9.93 9.26 -1.82
C MET A 41 -10.72 10.52 -2.14
N GLU A 42 -10.10 11.39 -2.95
CA GLU A 42 -10.70 12.66 -3.36
C GLU A 42 -11.32 12.59 -4.77
N THR A 43 -11.05 11.52 -5.52
CA THR A 43 -11.52 11.34 -6.89
C THR A 43 -12.18 9.99 -7.11
N TYR A 44 -13.16 9.95 -8.02
CA TYR A 44 -13.75 8.70 -8.50
C TYR A 44 -12.87 7.96 -9.50
N ASN A 45 -11.94 8.68 -10.16
CA ASN A 45 -11.07 8.10 -11.18
C ASN A 45 -10.03 7.17 -10.55
N PRO A 46 -10.07 5.85 -10.82
CA PRO A 46 -9.13 4.88 -10.25
C PRO A 46 -7.68 5.08 -10.70
N TYR A 47 -7.46 5.83 -11.77
CA TYR A 47 -6.13 6.16 -12.31
C TYR A 47 -5.66 7.57 -11.94
N GLY A 48 -6.52 8.36 -11.24
CA GLY A 48 -6.26 9.76 -10.89
C GLY A 48 -5.54 9.96 -9.55
N ASP A 49 -5.25 8.89 -8.82
CA ASP A 49 -4.56 8.91 -7.54
C ASP A 49 -3.62 7.69 -7.43
N SER A 50 -2.73 7.69 -6.43
CA SER A 50 -1.79 6.60 -6.18
C SER A 50 -1.54 6.37 -4.68
N VAL A 51 -2.52 6.71 -3.84
CA VAL A 51 -2.46 6.42 -2.39
C VAL A 51 -2.66 4.92 -2.12
N ALA A 52 -2.11 4.41 -1.02
CA ALA A 52 -2.19 2.99 -0.70
C ALA A 52 -3.64 2.51 -0.57
N LEU A 53 -4.50 3.28 0.11
CA LEU A 53 -5.92 2.97 0.26
C LEU A 53 -6.64 2.76 -1.08
N LEU A 54 -6.22 3.46 -2.15
CA LEU A 54 -6.79 3.27 -3.48
C LEU A 54 -6.57 1.85 -3.98
N TYR A 55 -5.35 1.34 -3.86
CA TYR A 55 -5.03 -0.02 -4.32
C TYR A 55 -5.77 -1.07 -3.50
N ASP A 56 -5.84 -0.91 -2.17
CA ASP A 56 -6.60 -1.81 -1.30
C ASP A 56 -8.07 -1.87 -1.71
N LEU A 57 -8.69 -0.69 -1.85
CA LEU A 57 -10.08 -0.56 -2.23
C LEU A 57 -10.38 -1.17 -3.60
N TYR A 58 -9.56 -0.85 -4.60
CA TYR A 58 -9.80 -1.36 -5.95
C TYR A 58 -9.42 -2.83 -6.09
N SER A 59 -8.49 -3.36 -5.30
CA SER A 59 -8.27 -4.81 -5.21
C SER A 59 -9.53 -5.55 -4.75
N GLU A 60 -10.29 -4.97 -3.81
CA GLU A 60 -11.58 -5.54 -3.39
C GLU A 60 -12.67 -5.44 -4.47
N VAL A 61 -12.72 -4.32 -5.19
CA VAL A 61 -13.77 -4.02 -6.17
C VAL A 61 -13.48 -4.65 -7.53
N THR A 62 -12.25 -4.54 -8.03
CA THR A 62 -11.90 -5.03 -9.38
C THR A 62 -11.33 -6.45 -9.38
N GLY A 63 -10.94 -6.95 -8.22
CA GLY A 63 -10.14 -8.16 -8.05
C GLY A 63 -8.68 -7.90 -8.42
N PRO A 64 -7.73 -8.35 -7.60
CA PRO A 64 -6.33 -8.18 -7.91
C PRO A 64 -5.97 -8.99 -9.17
N PHE A 65 -5.08 -8.44 -10.00
CA PHE A 65 -4.61 -9.14 -11.20
C PHE A 65 -3.85 -10.42 -10.83
N CYS A 66 -2.94 -10.32 -9.90
CA CYS A 66 -2.28 -11.39 -9.14
C CYS A 66 -1.99 -10.85 -7.73
N SER A 67 -1.60 -11.69 -6.78
CA SER A 67 -1.30 -11.29 -5.41
C SER A 67 -0.01 -11.92 -4.91
N TYR A 68 0.61 -11.29 -3.91
CA TYR A 68 1.73 -11.90 -3.20
C TYR A 68 1.26 -12.56 -1.90
N ASN A 69 1.63 -13.82 -1.70
CA ASN A 69 1.34 -14.54 -0.48
C ASN A 69 2.49 -14.40 0.52
N PHE A 70 2.30 -13.60 1.57
CA PHE A 70 3.32 -13.38 2.61
C PHE A 70 3.66 -14.63 3.44
N ALA A 71 2.79 -15.64 3.46
CA ALA A 71 3.05 -16.87 4.20
C ALA A 71 3.96 -17.84 3.42
N THR A 72 3.81 -17.91 2.09
CA THR A 72 4.61 -18.79 1.21
C THR A 72 5.81 -18.07 0.60
N GLY A 73 5.77 -16.74 0.49
CA GLY A 73 6.80 -15.95 -0.18
C GLY A 73 6.71 -15.99 -1.70
N GLU A 74 5.54 -16.31 -2.26
CA GLU A 74 5.34 -16.50 -3.70
C GLU A 74 4.19 -15.64 -4.24
N TYR A 75 4.24 -15.35 -5.55
CA TYR A 75 3.12 -14.75 -6.25
C TYR A 75 2.07 -15.79 -6.59
N GLU A 76 0.82 -15.47 -6.33
CA GLU A 76 -0.34 -16.31 -6.57
C GLU A 76 -1.24 -15.74 -7.66
N GLY A 77 -1.81 -16.65 -8.47
CA GLY A 77 -2.80 -16.28 -9.47
C GLY A 77 -4.13 -15.83 -8.85
N ARG A 78 -4.68 -14.74 -9.41
CA ARG A 78 -6.03 -14.23 -9.10
C ARG A 78 -6.80 -14.08 -10.42
N LEU A 79 -7.12 -12.86 -10.87
CA LEU A 79 -7.70 -12.66 -12.20
C LEU A 79 -6.78 -13.27 -13.30
N ALA A 80 -5.48 -13.00 -13.26
CA ALA A 80 -4.48 -13.77 -14.00
C ALA A 80 -4.14 -15.03 -13.20
N GLN A 81 -4.74 -16.16 -13.54
CA GLN A 81 -4.55 -17.40 -12.76
C GLN A 81 -3.19 -18.04 -12.91
N ARG A 82 -2.50 -17.77 -14.02
CA ARG A 82 -1.11 -18.20 -14.30
C ARG A 82 -0.47 -17.31 -15.36
N TRP A 83 0.84 -17.37 -15.46
CA TRP A 83 1.64 -16.64 -16.45
C TRP A 83 2.86 -17.42 -16.86
N GLU A 84 3.46 -17.00 -17.98
CA GLU A 84 4.72 -17.48 -18.48
C GLU A 84 5.53 -16.35 -19.10
N ILE A 85 6.85 -16.45 -19.04
CA ILE A 85 7.78 -15.53 -19.69
C ILE A 85 8.09 -16.10 -21.06
N LYS A 86 7.58 -15.45 -22.12
CA LYS A 86 7.79 -15.89 -23.49
C LYS A 86 9.18 -15.49 -24.02
N ASP A 87 9.58 -14.29 -23.67
CA ASP A 87 10.90 -13.70 -23.91
C ASP A 87 11.15 -12.61 -22.84
N PRO A 88 12.38 -12.05 -22.73
CA PRO A 88 12.70 -11.11 -21.65
C PRO A 88 11.81 -9.87 -21.55
N ASN A 89 11.13 -9.49 -22.62
CA ASN A 89 10.24 -8.33 -22.66
C ASN A 89 8.76 -8.72 -22.70
N THR A 90 8.41 -10.00 -22.87
CA THR A 90 7.03 -10.43 -23.11
C THR A 90 6.59 -11.48 -22.10
N TRP A 91 5.62 -11.10 -21.28
CA TRP A 91 4.94 -11.96 -20.35
C TRP A 91 3.53 -12.28 -20.85
N VAL A 92 3.14 -13.56 -20.83
CA VAL A 92 1.81 -14.02 -21.23
C VAL A 92 1.03 -14.41 -20.00
N PHE A 93 -0.14 -13.80 -19.81
CA PHE A 93 -1.04 -14.05 -18.69
C PHE A 93 -2.32 -14.72 -19.18
N TYR A 94 -2.77 -15.72 -18.43
CA TYR A 94 -3.99 -16.48 -18.70
C TYR A 94 -5.03 -16.15 -17.65
N LEU A 95 -6.16 -15.59 -18.09
CA LEU A 95 -7.22 -15.09 -17.20
C LEU A 95 -8.12 -16.22 -16.70
N ASP A 96 -8.53 -16.12 -15.46
CA ASP A 96 -9.51 -17.01 -14.86
C ASP A 96 -10.92 -16.65 -15.35
N LYS A 97 -11.55 -17.56 -16.08
CA LYS A 97 -12.87 -17.40 -16.69
C LYS A 97 -14.02 -17.24 -15.68
N ARG A 98 -13.77 -17.53 -14.38
CA ARG A 98 -14.76 -17.36 -13.32
C ARG A 98 -14.94 -15.90 -12.89
N TYR A 99 -14.03 -15.01 -13.25
CA TYR A 99 -14.17 -13.59 -12.96
C TYR A 99 -15.19 -12.96 -13.89
N THR A 100 -16.22 -12.37 -13.26
CA THR A 100 -17.24 -11.56 -13.92
C THR A 100 -17.32 -10.21 -13.27
N PHE A 101 -17.61 -9.18 -14.03
CA PHE A 101 -17.99 -7.89 -13.46
C PHE A 101 -19.27 -8.02 -12.63
N ASN A 102 -19.56 -7.01 -11.81
CA ASN A 102 -20.75 -7.02 -10.94
C ASN A 102 -22.09 -6.89 -11.69
N ASP A 103 -22.06 -6.66 -13.01
CA ASP A 103 -23.23 -6.78 -13.92
C ASP A 103 -23.36 -8.17 -14.55
N GLY A 104 -22.47 -9.12 -14.21
CA GLY A 104 -22.44 -10.49 -14.72
C GLY A 104 -21.66 -10.67 -16.04
N SER A 105 -21.24 -9.61 -16.70
CA SER A 105 -20.41 -9.71 -17.91
C SER A 105 -19.01 -10.27 -17.58
N PRO A 106 -18.40 -11.09 -18.48
CA PRO A 106 -17.10 -11.68 -18.22
C PRO A 106 -15.98 -10.64 -18.26
N VAL A 107 -14.98 -10.78 -17.39
CA VAL A 107 -13.71 -10.04 -17.49
C VAL A 107 -12.86 -10.71 -18.57
N THR A 108 -12.34 -9.92 -19.51
CA THR A 108 -11.63 -10.43 -20.70
C THR A 108 -10.28 -9.73 -20.91
N SER A 109 -9.49 -10.26 -21.83
CA SER A 109 -8.23 -9.63 -22.27
C SER A 109 -8.42 -8.22 -22.83
N ALA A 110 -9.58 -7.92 -23.43
CA ALA A 110 -9.90 -6.58 -23.92
C ALA A 110 -9.99 -5.55 -22.78
N ASP A 111 -10.48 -5.97 -21.61
CA ASP A 111 -10.55 -5.11 -20.42
C ASP A 111 -9.15 -4.86 -19.84
N VAL A 112 -8.28 -5.88 -19.85
CA VAL A 112 -6.88 -5.76 -19.44
C VAL A 112 -6.12 -4.78 -20.35
N VAL A 113 -6.29 -4.91 -21.68
CA VAL A 113 -5.68 -4.00 -22.67
C VAL A 113 -6.18 -2.57 -22.46
N HIS A 114 -7.49 -2.38 -22.31
CA HIS A 114 -8.09 -1.09 -21.99
C HIS A 114 -7.49 -0.49 -20.72
N SER A 115 -7.44 -1.25 -19.63
CA SER A 115 -6.91 -0.79 -18.35
C SER A 115 -5.43 -0.43 -18.41
N MET A 116 -4.63 -1.18 -19.17
CA MET A 116 -3.22 -0.84 -19.41
C MET A 116 -3.10 0.47 -20.20
N SER A 117 -3.97 0.72 -21.18
CA SER A 117 -3.96 2.00 -21.89
C SER A 117 -4.28 3.19 -20.98
N ARG A 118 -5.15 2.99 -19.99
CA ARG A 118 -5.44 4.00 -18.96
C ARG A 118 -4.25 4.22 -18.00
N VAL A 119 -3.56 3.15 -17.61
CA VAL A 119 -2.32 3.25 -16.80
C VAL A 119 -1.24 4.03 -17.55
N LEU A 120 -1.10 3.83 -18.85
CA LEU A 120 -0.11 4.48 -19.71
C LEU A 120 -0.50 5.90 -20.16
N ALA A 121 -1.73 6.34 -19.87
CA ALA A 121 -2.20 7.67 -20.26
C ALA A 121 -1.43 8.79 -19.53
N PRO A 122 -1.22 9.98 -20.17
CA PRO A 122 -0.43 11.07 -19.59
C PRO A 122 -0.98 11.63 -18.28
N ASP A 123 -2.28 11.53 -18.06
CA ASP A 123 -2.99 11.98 -16.85
C ASP A 123 -2.96 10.95 -15.70
N SER A 124 -2.48 9.73 -15.95
CA SER A 124 -2.40 8.67 -14.96
C SER A 124 -1.37 8.99 -13.87
N LYS A 125 -1.75 8.72 -12.61
CA LYS A 125 -0.85 8.80 -11.45
C LYS A 125 -0.15 7.48 -11.13
N HIS A 126 -0.44 6.41 -11.87
CA HIS A 126 0.17 5.08 -11.69
C HIS A 126 1.57 4.99 -12.34
N THR A 127 2.40 6.00 -12.14
CA THR A 127 3.71 6.14 -12.80
C THR A 127 4.67 4.98 -12.49
N THR A 128 4.62 4.41 -11.29
CA THR A 128 5.44 3.24 -10.91
C THR A 128 5.05 2.03 -11.75
N LEU A 129 3.75 1.73 -11.85
CA LEU A 129 3.23 0.63 -12.68
C LEU A 129 3.52 0.86 -14.17
N ALA A 130 3.32 2.09 -14.66
CA ALA A 130 3.57 2.45 -16.05
C ALA A 130 5.06 2.43 -16.45
N SER A 131 5.96 2.56 -15.48
CA SER A 131 7.39 2.76 -15.72
C SER A 131 8.02 1.66 -16.60
N PRO A 132 7.87 0.36 -16.32
CA PRO A 132 8.43 -0.69 -17.17
C PRO A 132 7.56 -0.99 -18.41
N MET A 133 6.29 -0.60 -18.43
CA MET A 133 5.32 -1.06 -19.43
C MET A 133 5.46 -0.33 -20.74
N LEU A 134 5.41 -1.09 -21.85
CA LEU A 134 5.28 -0.55 -23.21
C LEU A 134 3.81 -0.61 -23.66
N LYS A 135 3.18 -1.78 -23.57
CA LYS A 135 1.79 -2.01 -23.99
C LYS A 135 1.25 -3.35 -23.47
N ALA A 136 -0.05 -3.54 -23.61
CA ALA A 136 -0.71 -4.84 -23.51
C ALA A 136 -1.37 -5.20 -24.85
N GLU A 137 -1.42 -6.51 -25.16
CA GLU A 137 -2.03 -7.04 -26.39
C GLU A 137 -2.91 -8.26 -26.06
N ALA A 138 -4.15 -8.24 -26.54
CA ALA A 138 -5.02 -9.42 -26.46
C ALA A 138 -4.54 -10.49 -27.46
N VAL A 139 -4.36 -11.72 -27.00
CA VAL A 139 -4.06 -12.88 -27.86
C VAL A 139 -5.36 -13.58 -28.24
N ASP A 140 -6.19 -13.82 -27.25
CA ASP A 140 -7.56 -14.32 -27.37
C ASP A 140 -8.43 -13.74 -26.25
N LYS A 141 -9.68 -14.18 -26.09
CA LYS A 141 -10.62 -13.66 -25.10
C LYS A 141 -10.08 -13.69 -23.65
N TYR A 142 -9.22 -14.64 -23.32
CA TYR A 142 -8.73 -14.87 -21.94
C TYR A 142 -7.20 -14.98 -21.84
N THR A 143 -6.48 -14.58 -22.89
CA THR A 143 -5.03 -14.56 -22.91
C THR A 143 -4.55 -13.18 -23.33
N VAL A 144 -3.66 -12.60 -22.52
CA VAL A 144 -3.12 -11.25 -22.75
C VAL A 144 -1.59 -11.29 -22.64
N LYS A 145 -0.92 -10.53 -23.49
CA LYS A 145 0.51 -10.24 -23.37
C LYS A 145 0.69 -8.88 -22.72
N LEU A 146 1.57 -8.80 -21.73
CA LEU A 146 2.14 -7.58 -21.22
C LEU A 146 3.56 -7.47 -21.76
N ILE A 147 3.84 -6.35 -22.43
CA ILE A 147 5.13 -6.10 -23.10
C ILE A 147 5.80 -4.95 -22.39
N THR A 148 7.04 -5.16 -21.97
CA THR A 148 7.86 -4.18 -21.28
C THR A 148 8.82 -3.46 -22.24
N LYS A 149 9.26 -2.25 -21.87
CA LYS A 149 10.22 -1.45 -22.65
C LYS A 149 11.59 -2.12 -22.70
N ASN A 150 12.00 -2.71 -21.56
CA ASN A 150 13.25 -3.43 -21.38
C ASN A 150 12.93 -4.73 -20.65
N PRO A 151 13.83 -5.74 -20.65
CA PRO A 151 13.69 -6.92 -19.80
C PRO A 151 13.40 -6.50 -18.36
N THR A 152 12.37 -7.11 -17.76
CA THR A 152 11.91 -6.72 -16.43
C THR A 152 11.60 -7.97 -15.60
N ALA A 153 12.60 -8.48 -14.90
CA ALA A 153 12.46 -9.65 -14.06
C ALA A 153 11.47 -9.45 -12.90
N PRO A 154 11.43 -8.29 -12.22
CA PRO A 154 10.47 -8.02 -11.12
C PRO A 154 9.08 -7.57 -11.61
N LEU A 155 8.64 -7.94 -12.82
CA LEU A 155 7.37 -7.42 -13.37
C LEU A 155 6.18 -7.65 -12.44
N LEU A 156 6.13 -8.80 -11.76
CA LEU A 156 5.01 -9.14 -10.87
C LEU A 156 4.87 -8.15 -9.70
N ASP A 157 5.97 -7.62 -9.17
CA ASP A 157 5.91 -6.60 -8.10
C ASP A 157 5.34 -5.25 -8.60
N PHE A 158 5.47 -4.97 -9.87
CA PHE A 158 4.87 -3.77 -10.46
C PHE A 158 3.36 -3.90 -10.65
N ILE A 159 2.86 -5.10 -10.96
CA ILE A 159 1.48 -5.32 -11.41
C ILE A 159 0.58 -6.03 -10.40
N CYS A 160 1.08 -6.99 -9.62
CA CYS A 160 0.27 -7.70 -8.63
C CYS A 160 -0.23 -6.71 -7.56
N ASP A 161 -1.50 -6.85 -7.17
CA ASP A 161 -2.20 -6.02 -6.19
C ASP A 161 -2.31 -4.51 -6.55
N ARG A 162 -1.78 -4.09 -7.71
CA ARG A 162 -1.78 -2.67 -8.13
C ARG A 162 -2.41 -2.42 -9.49
N PHE A 163 -2.55 -3.44 -10.31
CA PHE A 163 -3.12 -3.30 -11.64
C PHE A 163 -4.65 -3.38 -11.58
N ILE A 164 -5.28 -2.22 -11.59
CA ILE A 164 -6.72 -2.06 -11.52
C ILE A 164 -7.34 -2.37 -12.88
N ILE A 165 -8.24 -3.35 -12.96
CA ILE A 165 -8.92 -3.76 -14.19
C ILE A 165 -10.33 -3.20 -14.20
N THR A 166 -10.62 -2.33 -15.19
CA THR A 166 -11.93 -1.70 -15.38
C THR A 166 -12.61 -2.22 -16.65
N SER A 167 -13.95 -2.15 -16.69
CA SER A 167 -14.71 -2.62 -17.84
C SER A 167 -14.57 -1.68 -19.04
N LYS A 168 -13.97 -2.16 -20.11
CA LYS A 168 -13.91 -1.46 -21.42
C LYS A 168 -15.29 -1.06 -21.90
N ALA A 169 -16.26 -1.98 -21.83
CA ALA A 169 -17.64 -1.76 -22.27
C ALA A 169 -18.33 -0.65 -21.48
N ALA A 170 -18.09 -0.54 -20.16
CA ALA A 170 -18.62 0.56 -19.37
C ALA A 170 -18.06 1.91 -19.80
N TYR A 171 -16.75 1.99 -20.05
CA TYR A 171 -16.09 3.22 -20.53
C TYR A 171 -16.57 3.64 -21.91
N GLU A 172 -16.78 2.68 -22.82
CA GLU A 172 -17.32 2.95 -24.16
C GLU A 172 -18.76 3.43 -24.13
N LYS A 173 -19.57 2.87 -23.21
CA LYS A 173 -20.98 3.18 -23.10
C LYS A 173 -21.28 4.50 -22.39
N TYR A 174 -20.56 4.79 -21.31
CA TYR A 174 -20.88 5.90 -20.39
C TYR A 174 -19.85 7.03 -20.45
N GLY A 175 -18.67 6.82 -21.08
CA GLY A 175 -17.52 7.69 -20.94
C GLY A 175 -16.78 7.51 -19.61
N ALA A 176 -15.52 7.94 -19.55
CA ALA A 176 -14.66 7.67 -18.38
C ALA A 176 -15.22 8.24 -17.08
N ALA A 177 -15.64 9.51 -17.07
CA ALA A 177 -16.11 10.19 -15.86
C ALA A 177 -17.35 9.52 -15.25
N ASP A 178 -18.34 9.16 -16.07
CA ASP A 178 -19.57 8.52 -15.59
C ASP A 178 -19.35 7.04 -15.28
N ALA A 179 -18.50 6.34 -16.03
CA ALA A 179 -18.11 4.97 -15.72
C ALA A 179 -17.44 4.91 -14.34
N ASP A 180 -16.49 5.79 -14.05
CA ASP A 180 -15.80 5.84 -12.77
C ASP A 180 -16.73 6.22 -11.62
N ARG A 181 -17.62 7.18 -11.83
CA ARG A 181 -18.50 7.72 -10.78
C ARG A 181 -19.71 6.86 -10.49
N TYR A 182 -20.43 6.42 -11.53
CA TYR A 182 -21.77 5.82 -11.39
C TYR A 182 -21.82 4.35 -11.81
N HIS A 183 -20.91 3.91 -12.68
CA HIS A 183 -20.97 2.60 -13.33
C HIS A 183 -19.66 1.82 -13.12
N MET A 184 -19.00 1.99 -11.95
CA MET A 184 -17.79 1.26 -11.62
C MET A 184 -18.08 -0.24 -11.61
N LEU A 185 -17.80 -0.90 -12.74
CA LEU A 185 -17.88 -2.34 -12.87
C LEU A 185 -16.53 -2.95 -12.47
N GLY A 186 -16.56 -3.79 -11.44
CA GLY A 186 -15.39 -4.50 -10.94
C GLY A 186 -15.60 -6.01 -10.94
N GLY A 187 -14.51 -6.74 -11.17
CA GLY A 187 -14.47 -8.21 -11.16
C GLY A 187 -14.20 -8.82 -9.79
N GLY A 188 -14.10 -8.02 -8.74
CA GLY A 188 -13.71 -8.45 -7.39
C GLY A 188 -14.84 -9.02 -6.53
N PRO A 189 -14.49 -9.50 -5.32
CA PRO A 189 -15.42 -10.10 -4.37
C PRO A 189 -16.35 -9.09 -3.69
N TYR A 190 -16.06 -7.81 -3.79
CA TYR A 190 -16.92 -6.72 -3.32
C TYR A 190 -17.30 -5.79 -4.47
N ALA A 191 -18.44 -5.13 -4.34
CA ALA A 191 -18.88 -4.08 -5.23
C ALA A 191 -18.95 -2.75 -4.48
N ARG A 192 -18.59 -1.63 -5.13
CA ARG A 192 -18.76 -0.30 -4.56
C ARG A 192 -20.23 0.07 -4.53
N LYS A 193 -20.80 0.18 -3.32
CA LYS A 193 -22.19 0.61 -3.09
C LYS A 193 -22.29 2.13 -3.06
N GLU A 194 -21.33 2.78 -2.38
CA GLU A 194 -21.31 4.23 -2.19
C GLU A 194 -19.87 4.72 -2.11
N MET A 195 -19.64 5.91 -2.62
CA MET A 195 -18.43 6.67 -2.38
C MET A 195 -18.79 8.15 -2.25
N VAL A 196 -18.37 8.76 -1.14
CA VAL A 196 -18.41 10.19 -0.93
C VAL A 196 -16.96 10.64 -0.75
N PRO A 197 -16.35 11.31 -1.74
CA PRO A 197 -14.95 11.73 -1.67
C PRO A 197 -14.65 12.46 -0.38
N GLY A 198 -13.51 12.15 0.24
CA GLY A 198 -13.09 12.73 1.51
C GLY A 198 -13.85 12.26 2.75
N GLN A 199 -14.93 11.51 2.64
CA GLN A 199 -15.82 11.20 3.77
C GLN A 199 -15.99 9.70 4.05
N ARG A 200 -16.37 8.90 3.08
CA ARG A 200 -16.58 7.45 3.26
C ARG A 200 -16.68 6.71 1.94
N ILE A 201 -16.36 5.42 2.03
CA ILE A 201 -16.54 4.46 0.96
C ILE A 201 -17.23 3.24 1.54
N VAL A 202 -18.25 2.75 0.86
CA VAL A 202 -19.04 1.58 1.28
C VAL A 202 -18.95 0.51 0.20
N LEU A 203 -18.45 -0.66 0.61
CA LEU A 203 -18.39 -1.85 -0.22
C LEU A 203 -19.40 -2.88 0.26
N VAL A 204 -20.00 -3.63 -0.68
CA VAL A 204 -20.89 -4.75 -0.38
C VAL A 204 -20.33 -6.02 -0.99
N LYS A 205 -20.36 -7.11 -0.21
CA LYS A 205 -19.90 -8.43 -0.64
C LYS A 205 -20.77 -8.96 -1.77
N ARG A 206 -20.15 -9.58 -2.75
CA ARG A 206 -20.79 -10.33 -3.83
C ARG A 206 -20.84 -11.81 -3.45
N PRO A 207 -21.95 -12.31 -2.88
CA PRO A 207 -22.03 -13.68 -2.36
C PRO A 207 -21.93 -14.75 -3.46
N ASP A 208 -22.23 -14.40 -4.71
CA ASP A 208 -22.09 -15.23 -5.91
C ASP A 208 -20.62 -15.38 -6.35
N HIS A 209 -19.74 -14.42 -5.99
CA HIS A 209 -18.36 -14.41 -6.40
C HIS A 209 -17.60 -15.60 -5.81
N HIS A 210 -16.82 -16.31 -6.65
CA HIS A 210 -16.15 -17.55 -6.25
C HIS A 210 -15.14 -17.37 -5.10
N GLU A 211 -14.50 -16.18 -4.99
CA GLU A 211 -13.59 -15.87 -3.88
C GLU A 211 -14.32 -15.54 -2.60
N ALA A 212 -15.46 -14.86 -2.65
CA ALA A 212 -16.27 -14.57 -1.47
C ALA A 212 -16.73 -15.84 -0.75
N LYS A 213 -16.93 -16.94 -1.49
CA LYS A 213 -17.26 -18.26 -0.94
C LYS A 213 -16.16 -18.88 -0.11
N LYS A 214 -14.90 -18.44 -0.26
CA LYS A 214 -13.75 -18.94 0.54
C LYS A 214 -13.80 -18.49 1.99
N ASN A 215 -14.45 -17.34 2.29
CA ASN A 215 -14.67 -16.87 3.66
C ASN A 215 -16.14 -16.48 3.88
N PRO A 216 -16.99 -17.40 4.33
CA PRO A 216 -18.40 -17.10 4.65
C PRO A 216 -18.56 -16.12 5.82
N GLN A 217 -17.54 -15.96 6.68
CA GLN A 217 -17.54 -15.04 7.81
C GLN A 217 -17.07 -13.62 7.42
N ALA A 218 -16.65 -13.40 6.17
CA ALA A 218 -16.30 -12.07 5.70
C ALA A 218 -17.53 -11.14 5.79
N PRO A 219 -17.33 -9.85 6.17
CA PRO A 219 -18.41 -8.90 6.33
C PRO A 219 -19.22 -8.73 5.05
N ASP A 220 -20.53 -8.60 5.19
CA ASP A 220 -21.42 -8.31 4.06
C ASP A 220 -21.29 -6.87 3.57
N GLU A 221 -20.93 -5.96 4.49
CA GLU A 221 -20.66 -4.56 4.18
C GLU A 221 -19.39 -4.08 4.90
N ILE A 222 -18.53 -3.36 4.17
CA ILE A 222 -17.33 -2.70 4.70
C ILE A 222 -17.48 -1.20 4.49
N VAL A 223 -17.20 -0.42 5.54
CA VAL A 223 -17.22 1.03 5.49
C VAL A 223 -15.84 1.59 5.83
N PHE A 224 -15.16 2.18 4.87
CA PHE A 224 -13.93 2.93 5.10
C PHE A 224 -14.29 4.35 5.53
N ARG A 225 -13.77 4.78 6.68
CA ARG A 225 -13.99 6.10 7.27
C ARG A 225 -12.65 6.80 7.44
N PRO A 226 -12.32 7.81 6.64
CA PRO A 226 -11.12 8.63 6.83
C PRO A 226 -11.15 9.32 8.21
N MET A 227 -10.12 9.09 9.01
CA MET A 227 -9.92 9.68 10.33
C MET A 227 -8.42 9.93 10.49
N ARG A 228 -7.96 11.11 10.10
CA ARG A 228 -6.52 11.42 10.07
C ARG A 228 -5.89 11.43 11.46
N GLU A 229 -6.62 11.96 12.46
CA GLU A 229 -6.11 12.05 13.83
C GLU A 229 -6.15 10.69 14.54
N PRO A 230 -5.01 10.20 15.06
CA PRO A 230 -4.94 8.90 15.73
C PRO A 230 -5.86 8.80 16.95
N GLU A 231 -5.97 9.85 17.74
CA GLU A 231 -6.84 9.93 18.92
C GLU A 231 -8.32 9.77 18.55
N GLN A 232 -8.73 10.33 17.41
CA GLN A 232 -10.08 10.16 16.89
C GLN A 232 -10.34 8.68 16.52
N ARG A 233 -9.38 8.02 15.85
CA ARG A 233 -9.50 6.59 15.51
C ARG A 233 -9.61 5.72 16.76
N VAL A 234 -8.75 5.97 17.76
CA VAL A 234 -8.79 5.23 19.03
C VAL A 234 -10.10 5.46 19.76
N THR A 235 -10.59 6.70 19.84
CA THR A 235 -11.87 7.03 20.48
C THR A 235 -13.04 6.35 19.77
N ALA A 236 -13.10 6.40 18.44
CA ALA A 236 -14.13 5.75 17.65
C ALA A 236 -14.10 4.21 17.80
N LEU A 237 -12.91 3.61 17.93
CA LEU A 237 -12.76 2.19 18.21
C LEU A 237 -13.34 1.82 19.58
N LEU A 238 -12.93 2.55 20.63
CA LEU A 238 -13.38 2.28 22.02
C LEU A 238 -14.89 2.50 22.18
N ASN A 239 -15.48 3.41 21.42
CA ASN A 239 -16.93 3.63 21.36
C ASN A 239 -17.67 2.62 20.45
N ASN A 240 -16.98 1.65 19.86
CA ASN A 240 -17.53 0.70 18.88
C ASN A 240 -18.14 1.32 17.61
N GLU A 241 -17.77 2.56 17.28
CA GLU A 241 -18.16 3.22 16.01
C GLU A 241 -17.42 2.62 14.81
N ILE A 242 -16.21 2.10 15.05
CA ILE A 242 -15.41 1.33 14.11
C ILE A 242 -14.93 0.03 14.78
N GLN A 243 -14.65 -1.01 14.00
CA GLN A 243 -14.16 -2.30 14.48
C GLN A 243 -12.67 -2.48 14.25
N ILE A 244 -12.09 -1.70 13.33
CA ILE A 244 -10.67 -1.72 13.01
C ILE A 244 -10.18 -0.28 12.95
N ALA A 245 -9.13 0.06 13.71
CA ALA A 245 -8.44 1.34 13.66
C ALA A 245 -7.03 1.14 13.06
N GLN A 246 -6.79 1.75 11.90
CA GLN A 246 -5.50 1.68 11.20
C GLN A 246 -4.46 2.56 11.88
N PHE A 247 -3.22 2.09 11.99
CA PHE A 247 -2.02 2.84 12.39
C PHE A 247 -2.17 3.63 13.70
N ILE A 248 -2.24 2.90 14.80
CA ILE A 248 -2.23 3.48 16.16
C ILE A 248 -0.79 3.79 16.55
N PRO A 249 -0.45 5.03 16.95
CA PRO A 249 0.87 5.33 17.50
C PRO A 249 1.16 4.54 18.80
N PRO A 250 2.41 4.17 19.06
CA PRO A 250 2.77 3.35 20.22
C PRO A 250 2.24 3.89 21.56
N HIS A 251 2.29 5.19 21.81
CA HIS A 251 1.83 5.83 23.04
C HIS A 251 0.31 5.67 23.30
N LEU A 252 -0.50 5.42 22.27
CA LEU A 252 -1.95 5.17 22.42
C LEU A 252 -2.29 3.69 22.61
N ARG A 253 -1.33 2.78 22.44
CA ARG A 253 -1.51 1.34 22.57
C ARG A 253 -2.14 0.94 23.91
N LYS A 254 -1.57 1.42 25.01
CA LYS A 254 -2.05 1.11 26.37
C LYS A 254 -3.50 1.53 26.60
N ARG A 255 -3.95 2.64 25.97
CA ARG A 255 -5.35 3.09 26.07
C ARG A 255 -6.31 2.11 25.40
N VAL A 256 -5.92 1.51 24.29
CA VAL A 256 -6.73 0.47 23.61
C VAL A 256 -6.72 -0.83 24.42
N GLU A 257 -5.55 -1.27 24.88
CA GLU A 257 -5.39 -2.52 25.64
C GLU A 257 -6.00 -2.49 27.04
N ALA A 258 -6.29 -1.30 27.58
CA ALA A 258 -7.03 -1.16 28.83
C ALA A 258 -8.51 -1.58 28.72
N SER A 259 -9.04 -1.68 27.50
CA SER A 259 -10.40 -2.16 27.26
C SER A 259 -10.40 -3.68 27.06
N PRO A 260 -11.26 -4.45 27.77
CA PRO A 260 -11.33 -5.91 27.63
C PRO A 260 -11.88 -6.36 26.25
N HIS A 261 -12.49 -5.44 25.49
CA HIS A 261 -13.12 -5.70 24.20
C HIS A 261 -12.25 -5.30 23.00
N HIS A 262 -11.01 -4.86 23.24
CA HIS A 262 -10.13 -4.37 22.19
C HIS A 262 -8.72 -4.90 22.39
N LYS A 263 -8.03 -5.14 21.29
CA LYS A 263 -6.60 -5.52 21.28
C LYS A 263 -5.82 -4.67 20.31
N VAL A 264 -4.52 -4.57 20.52
CA VAL A 264 -3.59 -4.02 19.53
C VAL A 264 -2.84 -5.17 18.87
N VAL A 265 -2.82 -5.16 17.54
CA VAL A 265 -2.09 -6.13 16.73
C VAL A 265 -0.98 -5.39 16.00
N ALA A 266 0.24 -5.88 16.09
CA ALA A 266 1.39 -5.35 15.37
C ALA A 266 1.63 -6.17 14.10
N ALA A 267 1.88 -5.48 12.99
CA ALA A 267 2.34 -6.07 11.75
C ALA A 267 3.68 -5.43 11.35
N ASP A 268 4.65 -6.24 10.91
CA ASP A 268 5.86 -5.71 10.31
C ASP A 268 5.50 -4.99 9.01
N SER A 269 6.02 -3.77 8.84
CA SER A 269 5.75 -2.98 7.64
C SER A 269 6.89 -3.12 6.64
N LEU A 270 6.60 -2.94 5.36
CA LEU A 270 7.59 -2.80 4.31
C LEU A 270 7.98 -1.32 4.05
N GLU A 271 7.39 -0.38 4.81
CA GLU A 271 7.68 1.05 4.68
C GLU A 271 9.09 1.38 5.19
N LEU A 272 9.93 1.88 4.31
CA LEU A 272 11.30 2.30 4.60
C LEU A 272 11.31 3.78 5.03
N MET A 273 11.79 4.07 6.24
CA MET A 273 12.03 5.45 6.70
C MET A 273 13.49 5.84 6.51
N PHE A 274 13.74 7.07 6.05
CA PHE A 274 15.09 7.56 5.77
C PHE A 274 15.22 9.08 5.90
N LEU A 275 16.45 9.53 6.09
CA LEU A 275 16.87 10.91 5.91
C LEU A 275 17.57 11.05 4.56
N ALA A 276 16.96 11.76 3.63
CA ALA A 276 17.55 12.03 2.33
C ALA A 276 18.46 13.25 2.37
N MET A 277 19.58 13.16 1.65
CA MET A 277 20.59 14.21 1.56
C MET A 277 20.93 14.43 0.08
N GLN A 278 20.37 15.47 -0.52
CA GLN A 278 20.71 15.82 -1.91
C GLN A 278 22.17 16.27 -2.03
N PRO A 279 22.89 15.93 -3.11
CA PRO A 279 24.28 16.28 -3.31
C PRO A 279 24.48 17.78 -3.63
N LYS A 280 24.04 18.63 -2.72
CA LYS A 280 24.22 20.08 -2.69
C LYS A 280 24.97 20.46 -1.42
N PRO A 281 25.82 21.52 -1.41
CA PRO A 281 26.51 21.91 -0.19
C PRO A 281 25.57 22.01 1.02
N PRO A 282 25.95 21.42 2.18
CA PRO A 282 27.21 20.71 2.46
C PRO A 282 27.16 19.21 2.13
N PHE A 283 26.01 18.67 1.68
CA PHE A 283 25.81 17.24 1.40
C PHE A 283 26.40 16.78 0.05
N ASP A 284 27.05 17.64 -0.71
CA ASP A 284 27.88 17.28 -1.86
C ASP A 284 29.10 16.42 -1.41
N LYS A 285 29.58 16.58 -0.16
CA LYS A 285 30.62 15.78 0.44
C LYS A 285 30.07 14.49 1.04
N LYS A 286 30.60 13.33 0.60
CA LYS A 286 30.23 12.01 1.15
C LYS A 286 30.43 11.95 2.67
N GLU A 287 31.55 12.49 3.16
CA GLU A 287 31.92 12.51 4.57
C GLU A 287 30.86 13.23 5.43
N VAL A 288 30.24 14.31 4.92
CA VAL A 288 29.14 15.00 5.62
C VAL A 288 27.91 14.12 5.70
N ARG A 289 27.55 13.44 4.61
CA ARG A 289 26.41 12.52 4.60
C ARG A 289 26.62 11.34 5.56
N GLN A 290 27.82 10.77 5.56
CA GLN A 290 28.18 9.70 6.50
C GLN A 290 28.19 10.22 7.96
N ALA A 291 28.63 11.46 8.20
CA ALA A 291 28.61 12.07 9.53
C ALA A 291 27.19 12.17 10.08
N VAL A 292 26.21 12.55 9.26
CA VAL A 292 24.77 12.54 9.63
C VAL A 292 24.34 11.15 10.12
N CYS A 293 24.72 10.09 9.39
CA CYS A 293 24.31 8.73 9.74
C CYS A 293 24.98 8.23 11.05
N TYR A 294 26.23 8.61 11.32
CA TYR A 294 26.91 8.30 12.59
C TYR A 294 26.42 9.15 13.77
N ALA A 295 25.85 10.33 13.51
CA ALA A 295 25.39 11.25 14.56
C ALA A 295 24.07 10.82 15.22
N ILE A 296 23.27 9.98 14.58
CA ILE A 296 21.92 9.66 15.04
C ILE A 296 21.90 8.31 15.74
N ASP A 297 21.48 8.31 17.01
CA ASP A 297 21.24 7.11 17.80
C ASP A 297 19.87 6.52 17.46
N ARG A 298 19.82 5.73 16.38
CA ARG A 298 18.59 5.10 15.89
C ARG A 298 18.02 4.11 16.90
N ASP A 299 18.88 3.36 17.59
CA ASP A 299 18.45 2.35 18.55
C ASP A 299 17.78 3.00 19.77
N LYS A 300 18.30 4.15 20.23
CA LYS A 300 17.68 4.94 21.29
C LYS A 300 16.30 5.48 20.87
N ILE A 301 16.17 6.04 19.66
CA ILE A 301 14.89 6.53 19.14
C ILE A 301 13.86 5.38 19.06
N ILE A 302 14.29 4.21 18.53
CA ILE A 302 13.43 3.02 18.47
C ILE A 302 12.96 2.61 19.86
N ALA A 303 13.88 2.55 20.84
CA ALA A 303 13.55 2.12 22.20
C ALA A 303 12.65 3.11 22.95
N THR A 304 12.84 4.41 22.76
CA THR A 304 12.16 5.45 23.57
C THR A 304 10.88 5.99 22.91
N LEU A 305 10.96 6.47 21.66
CA LEU A 305 9.81 7.07 20.98
C LEU A 305 8.92 6.04 20.30
N LEU A 306 9.53 5.00 19.73
CA LEU A 306 8.80 3.95 19.02
C LEU A 306 8.49 2.73 19.91
N GLU A 307 8.84 2.77 21.20
CA GLU A 307 8.59 1.69 22.19
C GLU A 307 8.99 0.28 21.67
N GLY A 308 10.03 0.19 20.84
CA GLY A 308 10.46 -1.05 20.19
C GLY A 308 9.67 -1.44 18.93
N PHE A 309 8.65 -0.65 18.52
CA PHE A 309 7.84 -0.94 17.34
C PHE A 309 8.48 -0.41 16.05
N ALA A 310 9.74 -0.71 15.86
CA ALA A 310 10.45 -0.54 14.60
C ALA A 310 11.61 -1.52 14.49
N THR A 311 11.98 -1.86 13.25
CA THR A 311 13.17 -2.65 12.92
C THR A 311 14.18 -1.74 12.25
N ARG A 312 15.34 -1.59 12.86
CA ARG A 312 16.45 -0.78 12.31
C ARG A 312 16.87 -1.28 10.94
N LEU A 313 17.21 -0.36 10.07
CA LEU A 313 17.75 -0.63 8.75
C LEU A 313 19.18 -0.07 8.62
N ASP A 314 20.04 -0.82 7.95
CA ASP A 314 21.39 -0.39 7.60
C ASP A 314 21.54 -0.06 6.10
N GLY A 315 20.52 -0.36 5.30
CA GLY A 315 20.48 -0.08 3.86
C GLY A 315 19.05 0.06 3.33
N PRO A 316 18.90 0.22 2.02
CA PRO A 316 17.58 0.44 1.38
C PRO A 316 16.67 -0.78 1.33
N ILE A 317 17.18 -1.97 1.67
CA ILE A 317 16.42 -3.22 1.70
C ILE A 317 16.46 -3.78 3.12
N GLY A 318 15.31 -4.15 3.67
CA GLY A 318 15.20 -4.67 5.02
C GLY A 318 14.86 -6.16 5.09
N PRO A 319 14.89 -6.75 6.29
CA PRO A 319 14.52 -8.14 6.50
C PRO A 319 13.16 -8.49 5.89
N GLY A 320 13.04 -9.67 5.25
CA GLY A 320 11.82 -10.13 4.61
C GLY A 320 11.55 -9.58 3.19
N GLN A 321 12.35 -8.64 2.69
CA GLN A 321 12.31 -8.20 1.30
C GLN A 321 13.27 -9.01 0.43
N TYR A 322 12.94 -9.13 -0.85
CA TYR A 322 13.81 -9.80 -1.80
C TYR A 322 15.18 -9.13 -1.88
N GLY A 323 16.25 -9.91 -1.90
CA GLY A 323 17.62 -9.39 -1.98
C GLY A 323 18.17 -8.78 -0.68
N TYR A 324 17.48 -8.91 0.47
CA TYR A 324 18.05 -8.50 1.76
C TYR A 324 19.37 -9.20 2.04
N ASP A 325 20.40 -8.41 2.42
CA ASP A 325 21.69 -8.90 2.85
C ASP A 325 21.92 -8.57 4.32
N PRO A 326 21.94 -9.56 5.22
CA PRO A 326 22.22 -9.34 6.65
C PRO A 326 23.67 -8.93 6.92
N ASN A 327 24.58 -9.10 5.95
CA ASN A 327 26.01 -8.77 6.07
C ASN A 327 26.37 -7.44 5.41
N LEU A 328 25.37 -6.65 4.98
CA LEU A 328 25.59 -5.35 4.32
C LEU A 328 26.55 -4.46 5.11
N GLN A 329 27.51 -3.86 4.40
CA GLN A 329 28.45 -2.87 4.93
C GLN A 329 28.46 -1.63 4.02
N PRO A 330 28.80 -0.43 4.55
CA PRO A 330 29.05 -0.14 5.97
C PRO A 330 27.78 -0.13 6.80
N ARG A 331 27.91 -0.40 8.12
CA ARG A 331 26.84 -0.19 9.09
C ARG A 331 27.13 1.07 9.90
N TYR A 332 26.21 2.04 9.84
CA TYR A 332 26.35 3.31 10.55
C TYR A 332 25.81 3.17 11.99
N GLY A 333 26.61 2.60 12.91
CA GLY A 333 26.32 2.63 14.34
C GLY A 333 26.47 4.06 14.90
N TYR A 334 25.75 4.37 15.99
CA TYR A 334 25.91 5.66 16.68
C TYR A 334 27.36 5.89 17.11
N ASN A 335 28.01 6.89 16.54
CA ASN A 335 29.38 7.25 16.83
C ASN A 335 29.64 8.75 16.60
N PRO A 336 29.33 9.61 17.60
CA PRO A 336 29.52 11.06 17.49
C PRO A 336 30.95 11.50 17.23
N GLN A 337 31.95 10.75 17.74
CA GLN A 337 33.34 11.06 17.52
C GLN A 337 33.72 10.86 16.05
N LYS A 338 33.30 9.76 15.45
CA LYS A 338 33.48 9.49 14.02
C LYS A 338 32.79 10.54 13.16
N ALA A 339 31.60 10.97 13.55
CA ALA A 339 30.87 12.04 12.86
C ALA A 339 31.66 13.35 12.85
N LYS A 340 32.23 13.77 14.00
CA LYS A 340 33.09 14.97 14.09
C LYS A 340 34.33 14.84 13.22
N GLN A 341 34.99 13.68 13.22
CA GLN A 341 36.14 13.42 12.36
C GLN A 341 35.81 13.59 10.88
N LEU A 342 34.72 13.01 10.43
CA LEU A 342 34.24 13.10 9.04
C LEU A 342 33.93 14.54 8.64
N LEU A 343 33.26 15.32 9.51
CA LEU A 343 33.01 16.74 9.26
C LEU A 343 34.32 17.52 9.10
N SER A 344 35.31 17.29 9.96
CA SER A 344 36.62 17.92 9.85
C SER A 344 37.33 17.54 8.53
N GLN A 345 37.30 16.26 8.14
CA GLN A 345 37.86 15.78 6.86
C GLN A 345 37.17 16.41 5.65
N ALA A 346 35.86 16.66 5.77
CA ALA A 346 35.08 17.35 4.73
C ALA A 346 35.33 18.86 4.65
N GLY A 347 36.20 19.43 5.52
CA GLY A 347 36.47 20.86 5.54
C GLY A 347 35.53 21.68 6.45
N TYR A 348 34.79 21.04 7.34
CA TYR A 348 33.89 21.68 8.30
C TYR A 348 34.30 21.46 9.78
N PRO A 349 35.56 21.81 10.19
CA PRO A 349 36.02 21.57 11.56
C PRO A 349 35.22 22.35 12.61
N ASN A 350 34.60 23.48 12.22
CA ASN A 350 33.77 24.33 13.09
C ASN A 350 32.27 24.01 12.93
N GLY A 351 31.96 22.91 12.23
CA GLY A 351 30.58 22.52 11.97
C GLY A 351 29.93 23.25 10.79
N VAL A 352 28.67 22.95 10.54
CA VAL A 352 27.89 23.42 9.37
C VAL A 352 26.42 23.65 9.75
N ASP A 353 25.79 24.63 9.11
CA ASP A 353 24.37 24.95 9.28
C ASP A 353 23.54 24.25 8.21
N VAL A 354 22.46 23.59 8.63
CA VAL A 354 21.53 22.89 7.74
C VAL A 354 20.09 23.10 8.15
N GLU A 355 19.18 22.93 7.20
CA GLU A 355 17.74 22.86 7.48
C GLU A 355 17.25 21.44 7.23
N LEU A 356 16.70 20.79 8.27
CA LEU A 356 16.02 19.53 8.17
C LEU A 356 14.52 19.79 8.00
N GLN A 357 13.90 19.24 6.95
CA GLN A 357 12.46 19.31 6.74
C GLN A 357 11.78 17.97 7.00
N THR A 358 10.60 18.01 7.63
CA THR A 358 9.75 16.84 7.90
C THR A 358 8.28 17.22 7.78
N PRO A 359 7.39 16.30 7.36
CA PRO A 359 5.95 16.52 7.48
C PRO A 359 5.50 16.42 8.94
N VAL A 360 4.23 16.75 9.18
CA VAL A 360 3.58 16.53 10.48
C VAL A 360 2.36 15.64 10.27
N GLY A 361 2.33 14.49 10.96
CA GLY A 361 1.21 13.56 10.93
C GLY A 361 1.09 12.73 9.65
N ARG A 362 2.11 12.72 8.79
CA ARG A 362 2.16 11.85 7.60
C ARG A 362 2.70 10.47 7.94
N TYR A 363 3.70 10.39 8.83
CA TYR A 363 4.31 9.16 9.32
C TYR A 363 4.18 9.08 10.84
N THR A 364 4.33 7.88 11.39
CA THR A 364 4.28 7.68 12.85
C THR A 364 5.31 8.56 13.55
N LEU A 365 4.87 9.52 14.36
CA LEU A 365 5.69 10.43 15.17
C LEU A 365 6.77 11.19 14.37
N ASP A 366 6.52 11.51 13.11
CA ASP A 366 7.51 12.15 12.22
C ASP A 366 8.13 13.42 12.80
N LYS A 367 7.33 14.33 13.36
CA LYS A 367 7.80 15.54 14.01
C LYS A 367 8.63 15.23 15.27
N GLN A 368 8.11 14.41 16.18
CA GLN A 368 8.78 14.07 17.45
C GLN A 368 10.11 13.34 17.21
N ILE A 369 10.15 12.48 16.21
CA ILE A 369 11.38 11.77 15.79
C ILE A 369 12.42 12.76 15.30
N THR A 370 12.07 13.68 14.43
CA THR A 370 13.01 14.67 13.90
C THR A 370 13.43 15.69 14.96
N GLU A 371 12.54 16.08 15.87
CA GLU A 371 12.88 16.88 17.04
C GLU A 371 13.92 16.19 17.93
N ALA A 372 13.84 14.86 18.11
CA ALA A 372 14.83 14.10 18.85
C ALA A 372 16.19 13.96 18.12
N MET A 373 16.20 14.03 16.79
CA MET A 373 17.44 14.00 15.99
C MET A 373 18.23 15.33 16.06
N VAL A 374 17.55 16.46 16.16
CA VAL A 374 18.18 17.80 16.17
C VAL A 374 19.28 17.93 17.21
N PRO A 375 19.10 17.61 18.51
CA PRO A 375 20.16 17.71 19.51
C PRO A 375 21.33 16.74 19.23
N MET A 376 21.06 15.58 18.64
CA MET A 376 22.11 14.62 18.28
C MET A 376 23.00 15.17 17.15
N LEU A 377 22.41 15.77 16.13
CA LEU A 377 23.10 16.43 15.03
C LEU A 377 23.91 17.63 15.52
N ASN A 378 23.30 18.48 16.36
CA ASN A 378 23.96 19.65 16.94
C ASN A 378 25.18 19.29 17.80
N ALA A 379 25.11 18.17 18.53
CA ALA A 379 26.22 17.70 19.38
C ALA A 379 27.49 17.34 18.60
N VAL A 380 27.38 17.07 17.31
CA VAL A 380 28.55 16.78 16.43
C VAL A 380 28.93 17.98 15.56
N GLY A 381 28.23 19.10 15.64
CA GLY A 381 28.53 20.32 14.87
C GLY A 381 27.66 20.47 13.60
N ILE A 382 26.65 19.61 13.39
CA ILE A 382 25.65 19.81 12.34
C ILE A 382 24.53 20.63 12.93
N ARG A 383 24.67 21.98 12.89
CA ARG A 383 23.68 22.91 13.47
C ARG A 383 22.41 22.88 12.64
N THR A 384 21.40 22.26 13.20
CA THR A 384 20.18 21.89 12.49
C THR A 384 19.01 22.78 12.89
N ARG A 385 18.44 23.50 11.92
CA ARG A 385 17.12 24.11 12.02
C ARG A 385 16.05 23.14 11.51
N LEU A 386 15.05 22.82 12.32
CA LEU A 386 13.91 22.00 11.90
C LEU A 386 12.84 22.87 11.28
N ALA A 387 12.33 22.47 10.11
CA ALA A 387 11.17 23.06 9.45
C ALA A 387 10.10 21.98 9.20
N THR A 388 8.84 22.34 9.43
CA THR A 388 7.69 21.43 9.36
C THR A 388 6.62 21.97 8.42
N PRO A 389 6.89 22.05 7.11
CA PRO A 389 5.89 22.50 6.14
C PRO A 389 4.74 21.49 6.01
N GLU A 390 3.57 21.98 5.57
CA GLU A 390 2.44 21.12 5.23
C GLU A 390 2.83 20.09 4.16
N TRP A 391 2.30 18.86 4.27
CA TRP A 391 2.68 17.73 3.41
C TRP A 391 2.61 18.04 1.90
N PRO A 392 1.53 18.63 1.33
CA PRO A 392 1.49 18.91 -0.10
C PRO A 392 2.62 19.84 -0.57
N THR A 393 2.96 20.85 0.26
CA THR A 393 4.06 21.80 -0.03
C THR A 393 5.42 21.11 0.05
N LEU A 394 5.66 20.35 1.12
CA LEU A 394 6.90 19.59 1.27
C LEU A 394 7.09 18.63 0.10
N TRP A 395 6.05 17.88 -0.23
CA TRP A 395 6.10 16.89 -1.30
C TRP A 395 6.37 17.50 -2.66
N ALA A 396 5.70 18.59 -3.01
CA ALA A 396 5.96 19.32 -4.25
C ALA A 396 7.41 19.81 -4.34
N ASN A 397 7.95 20.35 -3.24
CA ASN A 397 9.34 20.81 -3.18
C ASN A 397 10.35 19.66 -3.25
N VAL A 398 10.09 18.52 -2.60
CA VAL A 398 10.92 17.31 -2.70
C VAL A 398 10.92 16.78 -4.13
N GLN A 399 9.76 16.69 -4.77
CA GLN A 399 9.66 16.27 -6.17
C GLN A 399 10.41 17.18 -7.13
N ALA A 400 10.46 18.47 -6.82
CA ALA A 400 11.19 19.46 -7.59
C ALA A 400 12.70 19.54 -7.25
N GLY A 401 13.19 18.69 -6.32
CA GLY A 401 14.61 18.69 -5.89
C GLY A 401 15.01 19.97 -5.14
N LYS A 402 14.08 20.64 -4.46
CA LYS A 402 14.32 21.91 -3.76
C LYS A 402 14.65 21.75 -2.27
N VAL A 403 14.55 20.52 -1.72
CA VAL A 403 14.76 20.25 -0.29
C VAL A 403 16.01 19.39 -0.13
N PRO A 404 17.15 19.97 0.27
CA PRO A 404 18.43 19.26 0.35
C PRO A 404 18.49 18.20 1.45
N PHE A 405 17.76 18.39 2.56
CA PHE A 405 17.78 17.50 3.71
C PHE A 405 16.38 17.33 4.30
N TYR A 406 15.89 16.09 4.29
CA TYR A 406 14.52 15.83 4.75
C TYR A 406 14.33 14.40 5.27
N TYR A 407 13.41 14.25 6.21
CA TYR A 407 12.93 12.97 6.73
C TYR A 407 11.67 12.54 6.00
N MET A 408 11.64 11.29 5.53
CA MET A 408 10.52 10.76 4.75
C MET A 408 10.46 9.24 4.82
N GLY A 409 9.29 8.68 4.50
CA GLY A 409 9.08 7.27 4.23
C GLY A 409 8.95 6.97 2.73
N ARG A 410 9.33 5.77 2.35
CA ARG A 410 9.02 5.17 1.05
C ARG A 410 8.00 4.05 1.27
N GLY A 411 6.89 4.15 0.56
CA GLY A 411 5.77 3.21 0.68
C GLY A 411 6.15 1.76 0.44
N GLN A 412 5.27 0.91 0.84
CA GLN A 412 5.45 -0.53 0.95
C GLN A 412 5.65 -1.17 -0.41
N VAL A 413 6.79 -1.80 -0.61
CA VAL A 413 7.14 -2.59 -1.79
C VAL A 413 7.86 -3.84 -1.37
N LEU A 414 7.54 -4.94 -2.01
CA LEU A 414 8.13 -6.22 -1.69
C LEU A 414 9.48 -6.38 -2.40
N ASP A 415 9.51 -6.16 -3.70
CA ASP A 415 10.73 -6.17 -4.50
C ASP A 415 11.41 -4.78 -4.44
N PRO A 416 12.72 -4.71 -4.16
CA PRO A 416 13.42 -3.45 -4.03
C PRO A 416 13.71 -2.76 -5.37
N SER A 417 13.58 -3.42 -6.50
CA SER A 417 13.91 -2.86 -7.82
C SER A 417 13.18 -1.56 -8.12
N PRO A 418 11.83 -1.46 -7.98
CA PRO A 418 11.13 -0.21 -8.25
C PRO A 418 11.63 0.99 -7.43
N PRO A 419 11.80 0.92 -6.10
CA PRO A 419 12.32 2.04 -5.34
C PRO A 419 13.82 2.30 -5.59
N LEU A 420 14.64 1.28 -5.82
CA LEU A 420 16.05 1.49 -6.13
C LEU A 420 16.23 2.26 -7.43
N HIS A 421 15.50 1.89 -8.49
CA HIS A 421 15.49 2.62 -9.75
C HIS A 421 14.94 4.02 -9.61
N GLN A 422 13.86 4.19 -8.84
CA GLN A 422 13.22 5.49 -8.66
C GLN A 422 14.12 6.49 -7.90
N TYR A 423 14.84 6.05 -6.87
CA TYR A 423 15.55 6.95 -5.96
C TYR A 423 17.06 7.05 -6.24
N PHE A 424 17.67 5.99 -6.78
CA PHE A 424 19.12 5.90 -6.88
C PHE A 424 19.68 5.77 -8.30
N ARG A 425 18.82 5.70 -9.32
CA ARG A 425 19.27 5.76 -10.71
C ARG A 425 19.36 7.21 -11.17
N THR A 426 20.46 7.53 -11.86
CA THR A 426 20.75 8.86 -12.38
C THR A 426 19.62 9.38 -13.27
N GLY A 427 19.18 10.61 -13.03
CA GLY A 427 18.22 11.32 -13.87
C GLY A 427 16.77 10.88 -13.78
N VAL A 428 16.44 9.86 -12.97
CA VAL A 428 15.05 9.37 -12.83
C VAL A 428 14.20 10.32 -11.98
N THR A 429 14.77 10.82 -10.88
CA THR A 429 14.07 11.77 -10.01
C THR A 429 15.02 12.74 -9.36
N PRO A 430 14.66 14.03 -9.24
CA PRO A 430 15.46 15.00 -8.50
C PRO A 430 15.31 14.91 -6.98
N ARG A 431 14.47 14.00 -6.45
CA ARG A 431 14.14 13.89 -5.02
C ARG A 431 15.40 13.74 -4.16
N ILE A 432 16.20 12.72 -4.42
CA ILE A 432 17.53 12.55 -3.78
C ILE A 432 18.63 13.20 -4.62
N GLY A 433 18.46 13.22 -5.94
CA GLY A 433 19.42 13.79 -6.88
C GLY A 433 20.74 13.00 -6.93
N TYR A 434 20.72 11.74 -6.51
CA TYR A 434 21.86 10.85 -6.55
C TYR A 434 22.25 10.49 -7.97
N SER A 435 23.54 10.35 -8.21
CA SER A 435 24.10 9.93 -9.51
C SER A 435 25.37 9.14 -9.29
N ASN A 436 25.38 7.91 -9.76
CA ASN A 436 26.57 7.06 -9.80
C ASN A 436 26.43 6.06 -10.97
N PRO A 437 27.24 6.23 -12.06
CA PRO A 437 27.16 5.36 -13.23
C PRO A 437 27.35 3.86 -12.93
N LYS A 438 28.12 3.53 -11.91
CA LYS A 438 28.33 2.13 -11.51
C LYS A 438 27.10 1.54 -10.85
N VAL A 439 26.37 2.33 -10.06
CA VAL A 439 25.07 1.93 -9.49
C VAL A 439 24.04 1.78 -10.61
N ASP A 440 24.01 2.71 -11.57
CA ASP A 440 23.11 2.63 -12.72
C ASP A 440 23.31 1.34 -13.51
N GLU A 441 24.56 0.99 -13.84
CA GLU A 441 24.91 -0.25 -14.54
C GLU A 441 24.41 -1.50 -13.78
N ILE A 442 24.64 -1.54 -12.46
CA ILE A 442 24.23 -2.67 -11.63
C ILE A 442 22.70 -2.78 -11.53
N LEU A 443 22.01 -1.65 -11.38
CA LEU A 443 20.55 -1.63 -11.33
C LEU A 443 19.93 -2.08 -12.66
N PHE A 444 20.51 -1.74 -13.81
CA PHE A 444 20.05 -2.27 -15.09
C PHE A 444 20.24 -3.80 -15.17
N LYS A 445 21.43 -4.30 -14.78
CA LYS A 445 21.73 -5.74 -14.76
C LYS A 445 20.77 -6.51 -13.85
N GLU A 446 20.42 -5.98 -12.67
CA GLU A 446 19.50 -6.66 -11.77
C GLU A 446 18.07 -6.70 -12.31
N GLN A 447 17.62 -5.62 -12.96
CA GLN A 447 16.28 -5.56 -13.55
C GLN A 447 16.11 -6.55 -14.69
N GLU A 448 17.16 -6.78 -15.46
CA GLU A 448 17.18 -7.66 -16.64
C GLU A 448 17.51 -9.11 -16.30
N GLU A 449 17.92 -9.43 -15.07
CA GLU A 449 18.36 -10.75 -14.65
C GLU A 449 17.21 -11.60 -14.11
N PHE A 450 16.87 -12.67 -14.82
CA PHE A 450 15.81 -13.61 -14.44
C PHE A 450 16.31 -14.76 -13.53
N ASP A 451 17.61 -14.99 -13.41
CA ASP A 451 18.17 -15.92 -12.43
C ASP A 451 18.15 -15.28 -11.03
N PRO A 452 17.37 -15.85 -10.07
CA PRO A 452 17.21 -15.22 -8.77
C PRO A 452 18.52 -15.10 -7.97
N ALA A 453 19.45 -16.03 -8.12
CA ALA A 453 20.71 -16.02 -7.39
C ALA A 453 21.67 -14.94 -7.91
N LYS A 454 21.73 -14.77 -9.24
CA LYS A 454 22.50 -13.69 -9.86
C LYS A 454 21.88 -12.33 -9.56
N ARG A 455 20.55 -12.20 -9.64
CA ARG A 455 19.83 -10.99 -9.35
C ARG A 455 20.09 -10.52 -7.91
N LYS A 456 20.05 -11.44 -6.91
CA LYS A 456 20.40 -11.12 -5.50
C LYS A 456 21.83 -10.59 -5.36
N LYS A 457 22.80 -11.10 -6.14
CA LYS A 457 24.17 -10.58 -6.14
C LYS A 457 24.25 -9.14 -6.65
N TYR A 458 23.54 -8.82 -7.74
CA TYR A 458 23.47 -7.44 -8.22
C TYR A 458 22.83 -6.51 -7.19
N LEU A 459 21.73 -6.93 -6.56
CA LEU A 459 21.09 -6.16 -5.49
C LEU A 459 22.06 -5.90 -4.33
N ALA A 460 22.79 -6.91 -3.85
CA ALA A 460 23.79 -6.75 -2.79
C ALA A 460 24.89 -5.78 -3.17
N GLN A 461 25.38 -5.82 -4.41
CA GLN A 461 26.39 -4.87 -4.92
C GLN A 461 25.84 -3.44 -4.98
N ALA A 462 24.63 -3.23 -5.50
CA ALA A 462 24.00 -1.92 -5.55
C ALA A 462 23.79 -1.35 -4.14
N MET A 463 23.29 -2.17 -3.21
CA MET A 463 23.08 -1.77 -1.81
C MET A 463 24.38 -1.34 -1.13
N SER A 464 25.47 -2.10 -1.31
CA SER A 464 26.78 -1.76 -0.72
C SER A 464 27.26 -0.39 -1.19
N LEU A 465 27.19 -0.12 -2.50
CA LEU A 465 27.60 1.16 -3.06
C LEU A 465 26.70 2.31 -2.59
N ILE A 466 25.38 2.13 -2.63
CA ILE A 466 24.42 3.15 -2.19
C ILE A 466 24.63 3.46 -0.69
N THR A 467 24.83 2.42 0.13
CA THR A 467 25.03 2.61 1.56
C THR A 467 26.37 3.31 1.84
N GLU A 468 27.45 2.95 1.14
CA GLU A 468 28.75 3.62 1.28
C GLU A 468 28.69 5.10 0.88
N GLU A 469 28.02 5.43 -0.22
CA GLU A 469 27.86 6.81 -0.70
C GLU A 469 26.92 7.64 0.20
N ALA A 470 26.09 6.99 0.99
CA ALA A 470 25.14 7.59 1.94
C ALA A 470 24.26 8.72 1.36
N PRO A 471 23.65 8.60 0.18
CA PRO A 471 22.73 9.63 -0.32
C PRO A 471 21.48 9.73 0.54
N ALA A 472 21.23 8.72 1.35
CA ALA A 472 20.22 8.69 2.40
C ALA A 472 20.77 7.92 3.62
N CYS A 473 20.37 8.36 4.80
CA CYS A 473 20.56 7.59 6.02
C CYS A 473 19.32 6.72 6.24
N PHE A 474 19.46 5.41 6.08
CA PHE A 474 18.35 4.48 6.26
C PHE A 474 18.09 4.31 7.76
N MET A 475 16.86 4.55 8.18
CA MET A 475 16.52 4.66 9.60
C MET A 475 15.95 3.33 10.14
N TRP A 476 14.75 3.00 9.75
CA TRP A 476 14.01 1.80 10.19
C TRP A 476 12.81 1.52 9.30
N ARG A 477 12.20 0.37 9.55
CA ARG A 477 10.81 0.08 9.19
C ARG A 477 9.95 0.09 10.45
N HIS A 478 8.79 0.74 10.39
CA HIS A 478 7.83 0.69 11.48
C HIS A 478 7.19 -0.70 11.59
N LYS A 479 6.87 -1.13 12.82
CA LYS A 479 5.81 -2.10 13.05
C LYS A 479 4.52 -1.31 13.17
N LEU A 480 3.59 -1.56 12.26
CA LEU A 480 2.32 -0.85 12.22
C LEU A 480 1.37 -1.47 13.23
N LEU A 481 0.83 -0.63 14.10
CA LEU A 481 -0.10 -1.06 15.15
C LEU A 481 -1.54 -0.82 14.69
N TRP A 482 -2.38 -1.82 14.88
CA TRP A 482 -3.80 -1.79 14.54
C TRP A 482 -4.64 -2.05 15.78
N GLY A 483 -5.66 -1.22 16.02
CA GLY A 483 -6.65 -1.47 17.05
C GLY A 483 -7.78 -2.33 16.51
N ILE A 484 -8.07 -3.44 17.16
CA ILE A 484 -9.05 -4.44 16.72
C ILE A 484 -10.07 -4.69 17.81
N SER A 485 -11.37 -4.53 17.49
CA SER A 485 -12.48 -4.90 18.35
C SER A 485 -12.63 -6.43 18.44
N ASP A 486 -13.10 -6.95 19.58
CA ASP A 486 -13.43 -8.36 19.76
C ASP A 486 -14.56 -8.88 18.85
N LYS A 487 -15.28 -7.97 18.17
CA LYS A 487 -16.32 -8.32 17.17
C LYS A 487 -15.75 -8.85 15.86
N VAL A 488 -14.47 -8.68 15.63
CA VAL A 488 -13.80 -9.15 14.39
C VAL A 488 -12.49 -9.88 14.73
N ASP A 489 -12.12 -10.80 13.83
CA ASP A 489 -10.80 -11.38 13.81
C ASP A 489 -10.12 -10.91 12.51
N TYR A 490 -9.01 -10.22 12.68
CA TYR A 490 -8.24 -9.64 11.59
C TYR A 490 -6.74 -9.59 11.94
N GLN A 491 -5.91 -10.08 11.04
CA GLN A 491 -4.47 -9.99 11.10
C GLN A 491 -3.99 -9.14 9.92
N PRO A 492 -3.48 -7.92 10.16
CA PRO A 492 -2.98 -7.06 9.10
C PRO A 492 -1.78 -7.70 8.39
N PRO A 493 -1.72 -7.65 7.05
CA PRO A 493 -0.56 -8.12 6.31
C PRO A 493 0.60 -7.10 6.38
N PRO A 494 1.85 -7.52 6.01
CA PRO A 494 3.03 -6.64 6.03
C PRO A 494 2.96 -5.45 5.07
N ASP A 495 2.22 -5.55 3.98
CA ASP A 495 1.97 -4.44 3.06
C ASP A 495 0.92 -3.44 3.59
N ALA A 496 0.37 -3.69 4.78
CA ALA A 496 -0.69 -2.93 5.43
C ALA A 496 -2.00 -2.85 4.62
N GLY A 497 -2.17 -3.69 3.62
CA GLY A 497 -3.38 -3.77 2.81
C GLY A 497 -4.59 -4.18 3.63
N ILE A 498 -5.76 -3.65 3.29
CA ILE A 498 -7.02 -3.97 3.96
C ILE A 498 -7.87 -4.80 3.01
N PHE A 499 -7.92 -6.11 3.27
CA PHE A 499 -8.67 -7.05 2.44
C PHE A 499 -9.89 -7.58 3.19
N GLY A 500 -11.07 -7.29 2.70
CA GLY A 500 -12.35 -7.65 3.33
C GLY A 500 -12.50 -9.15 3.52
N LEU A 501 -12.00 -9.96 2.58
CA LEU A 501 -12.01 -11.42 2.72
C LEU A 501 -11.07 -11.95 3.82
N HIS A 502 -10.15 -11.14 4.32
CA HIS A 502 -9.29 -11.52 5.46
C HIS A 502 -9.92 -11.20 6.80
N ILE A 503 -11.03 -10.45 6.84
CA ILE A 503 -11.77 -10.12 8.05
C ILE A 503 -12.78 -11.23 8.34
N LYS A 504 -12.82 -11.73 9.58
CA LYS A 504 -13.86 -12.65 10.05
C LYS A 504 -14.71 -11.94 11.09
N VAL A 505 -16.01 -11.84 10.83
CA VAL A 505 -16.96 -11.29 11.81
C VAL A 505 -17.26 -12.36 12.85
N ARG A 506 -17.09 -12.04 14.12
CA ARG A 506 -17.48 -12.90 15.24
C ARG A 506 -18.97 -12.68 15.54
N ARG A 507 -19.73 -13.75 15.55
CA ARG A 507 -21.16 -13.77 15.85
C ARG A 507 -21.41 -14.00 17.33
#